data_81abd896f53482a88d4a615e3745caf5
#
_entry.id   81abd896f53482a88d4a615e3745caf5
#
_cell.length_a   1.000
_cell.length_b   1.000
_cell.length_c   1.000
_cell.angle_alpha   90.00
_cell.angle_beta   90.00
_cell.angle_gamma   90.00
#
_symmetry.space_group_name_H-M   'P 1'
#
loop_
_entity.id
_entity.type
_entity.pdbx_description
1 polymer ?
#
loop_
_entity_poly.entity_id
_entity_poly.type
_entity_poly.pdbx_seq_one_letter_code
_entity_poly.pdbx_strand_id
1 'polypeptide(L)'
;MLQTAALILAAGKGTRMHSDKPKVLQTVLGEPMLRYVLEAVRPVFDGRVLVVVGHQAGMVEAAFPEASFVHQEQQLGTGHALMQAMPALEGQCERVLVVNGDTPLLSEDVVRHFVEASEGADLAFATIELDDPAAYGRVVRAADGSVRAIVEAKDYDPALYGPEPHEVNAGMYCVRLDLAARLLPRIGNANKSGEYYITDLISLAVAEGCKVQGVQCGRDESLMGVNSPLELSRSEEFLREHVVDGLLRSGVMLHAPALVRISPLATVEPGAEITGPCEIYGRSVVRRGARIDSHCVMRDTVIEAGAEIRSFCHFEDAHVGEAALVGPYARLRPGAVLEEASHVGNFVELKKSRLGKGAKANHLTYLGDSEIGAGTNIGAGTITCNYDGKHK
;
A
#
# COMPACT_ATOMS: atom_id res chain seq x y z
N MET A 1 6.24 -0.13 28.29
CA MET A 1 5.16 -0.39 27.33
C MET A 1 5.11 -1.87 27.05
N LEU A 2 3.93 -2.48 27.11
CA LEU A 2 3.71 -3.87 26.72
C LEU A 2 4.22 -4.04 25.29
N GLN A 3 5.08 -5.04 25.05
CA GLN A 3 5.62 -5.28 23.71
C GLN A 3 4.51 -5.85 22.83
N THR A 4 3.99 -5.02 21.93
CA THR A 4 3.01 -5.44 20.92
C THR A 4 3.73 -5.72 19.62
N ALA A 5 3.41 -6.83 18.96
CA ALA A 5 3.81 -7.13 17.58
C ALA A 5 2.62 -6.94 16.65
N ALA A 6 2.89 -6.78 15.36
CA ALA A 6 1.86 -6.73 14.33
C ALA A 6 1.88 -7.98 13.44
N LEU A 7 0.71 -8.47 13.07
CA LEU A 7 0.49 -9.57 12.16
C LEU A 7 -0.41 -9.11 11.02
N ILE A 8 0.10 -9.12 9.80
CA ILE A 8 -0.65 -8.75 8.60
C ILE A 8 -1.13 -10.01 7.90
N LEU A 9 -2.43 -10.16 7.69
CA LEU A 9 -3.02 -11.31 7.03
C LEU A 9 -3.03 -11.11 5.50
N ALA A 10 -2.19 -11.85 4.79
CA ALA A 10 -2.00 -11.74 3.34
C ALA A 10 -2.10 -13.10 2.61
N ALA A 11 -2.64 -14.14 3.25
CA ALA A 11 -2.66 -15.52 2.71
C ALA A 11 -3.84 -15.84 1.79
N GLY A 12 -4.85 -14.96 1.70
CA GLY A 12 -6.11 -15.20 1.00
C GLY A 12 -5.98 -15.31 -0.51
N LYS A 13 -6.78 -16.19 -1.14
CA LYS A 13 -6.80 -16.43 -2.60
C LYS A 13 -7.35 -15.25 -3.42
N GLY A 14 -8.20 -14.41 -2.83
CA GLY A 14 -8.78 -13.25 -3.53
C GLY A 14 -9.59 -13.60 -4.78
N THR A 15 -10.38 -14.67 -4.75
CA THR A 15 -11.09 -15.22 -5.93
C THR A 15 -11.97 -14.21 -6.65
N ARG A 16 -12.54 -13.23 -5.92
CA ARG A 16 -13.38 -12.16 -6.48
C ARG A 16 -12.62 -11.14 -7.34
N MET A 17 -11.27 -11.15 -7.27
CA MET A 17 -10.43 -10.28 -8.12
C MET A 17 -10.29 -10.81 -9.54
N HIS A 18 -10.64 -12.09 -9.82
CA HIS A 18 -10.49 -12.74 -11.12
C HIS A 18 -9.10 -12.54 -11.73
N SER A 19 -8.05 -12.65 -10.93
CA SER A 19 -6.66 -12.40 -11.31
C SER A 19 -5.75 -13.50 -10.79
N ASP A 20 -4.74 -13.87 -11.58
CA ASP A 20 -3.69 -14.80 -11.17
C ASP A 20 -2.68 -14.14 -10.19
N LYS A 21 -2.71 -12.82 -10.08
CA LYS A 21 -1.88 -12.06 -9.14
C LYS A 21 -2.52 -12.09 -7.75
N PRO A 22 -1.78 -12.38 -6.68
CA PRO A 22 -2.30 -12.31 -5.30
C PRO A 22 -3.04 -11.00 -5.02
N LYS A 23 -4.15 -11.08 -4.30
CA LYS A 23 -4.99 -9.92 -4.00
C LYS A 23 -4.17 -8.74 -3.41
N VAL A 24 -3.34 -9.03 -2.43
CA VAL A 24 -2.51 -8.03 -1.72
C VAL A 24 -1.42 -7.39 -2.59
N LEU A 25 -1.13 -7.98 -3.75
CA LEU A 25 -0.23 -7.41 -4.75
C LEU A 25 -0.94 -6.58 -5.82
N GLN A 26 -2.29 -6.53 -5.85
CA GLN A 26 -3.01 -5.60 -6.73
C GLN A 26 -2.60 -4.17 -6.38
N THR A 27 -2.45 -3.34 -7.41
CA THR A 27 -1.87 -2.00 -7.23
C THR A 27 -2.94 -0.92 -7.09
N VAL A 28 -2.68 0.01 -6.21
CA VAL A 28 -3.40 1.27 -6.02
C VAL A 28 -2.36 2.38 -6.16
N LEU A 29 -2.59 3.35 -7.03
CA LEU A 29 -1.61 4.40 -7.38
C LEU A 29 -0.18 3.86 -7.59
N GLY A 30 -0.09 2.75 -8.33
CA GLY A 30 1.18 2.16 -8.73
C GLY A 30 1.87 1.29 -7.68
N GLU A 31 1.38 1.20 -6.43
CA GLU A 31 1.97 0.40 -5.36
C GLU A 31 1.07 -0.77 -4.96
N PRO A 32 1.62 -1.96 -4.62
CA PRO A 32 0.84 -3.05 -4.06
C PRO A 32 0.08 -2.65 -2.79
N MET A 33 -1.16 -3.11 -2.61
CA MET A 33 -1.95 -2.82 -1.41
C MET A 33 -1.20 -3.14 -0.12
N LEU A 34 -0.49 -4.25 -0.07
CA LEU A 34 0.33 -4.64 1.09
C LEU A 34 1.40 -3.61 1.45
N ARG A 35 1.92 -2.84 0.46
CA ARG A 35 2.90 -1.78 0.72
C ARG A 35 2.31 -0.72 1.66
N TYR A 36 1.10 -0.28 1.40
CA TYR A 36 0.42 0.72 2.24
C TYR A 36 0.21 0.23 3.66
N VAL A 37 -0.24 -1.02 3.81
CA VAL A 37 -0.45 -1.61 5.14
C VAL A 37 0.88 -1.72 5.90
N LEU A 38 1.96 -2.14 5.24
CA LEU A 38 3.29 -2.18 5.84
C LEU A 38 3.80 -0.79 6.25
N GLU A 39 3.62 0.23 5.40
CA GLU A 39 4.04 1.61 5.71
C GLU A 39 3.22 2.21 6.89
N ALA A 40 1.94 1.84 7.03
CA ALA A 40 1.11 2.27 8.16
C ALA A 40 1.48 1.57 9.49
N VAL A 41 1.87 0.29 9.42
CA VAL A 41 2.08 -0.55 10.61
C VAL A 41 3.51 -0.47 11.14
N ARG A 42 4.53 -0.50 10.28
CA ARG A 42 5.96 -0.56 10.67
C ARG A 42 6.39 0.53 11.66
N PRO A 43 6.01 1.82 11.50
CA PRO A 43 6.45 2.88 12.42
C PRO A 43 5.92 2.71 13.84
N VAL A 44 4.79 2.00 14.01
CA VAL A 44 4.13 1.81 15.31
C VAL A 44 4.77 0.68 16.12
N PHE A 45 5.41 -0.30 15.46
CA PHE A 45 5.85 -1.56 16.10
C PHE A 45 7.36 -1.82 16.06
N ASP A 46 8.19 -0.83 15.78
CA ASP A 46 9.65 -0.93 15.76
C ASP A 46 10.17 -2.16 14.99
N GLY A 47 9.58 -2.45 13.84
CA GLY A 47 9.97 -3.58 12.97
C GLY A 47 9.48 -4.96 13.40
N ARG A 48 8.72 -5.09 14.50
CA ARG A 48 8.08 -6.35 14.92
C ARG A 48 6.79 -6.60 14.13
N VAL A 49 6.94 -6.79 12.82
CA VAL A 49 5.84 -6.99 11.89
C VAL A 49 6.04 -8.32 11.15
N LEU A 50 5.05 -9.20 11.26
CA LEU A 50 4.99 -10.47 10.54
C LEU A 50 3.89 -10.40 9.48
N VAL A 51 4.12 -11.02 8.33
CA VAL A 51 3.15 -11.14 7.24
C VAL A 51 2.80 -12.60 7.04
N VAL A 52 1.52 -12.97 7.22
CA VAL A 52 1.04 -14.32 6.93
C VAL A 52 0.78 -14.43 5.43
N VAL A 53 1.52 -15.31 4.78
CA VAL A 53 1.39 -15.61 3.35
C VAL A 53 0.89 -17.03 3.12
N GLY A 54 0.31 -17.31 1.97
CA GLY A 54 -0.22 -18.64 1.66
C GLY A 54 -0.33 -18.84 0.16
N HIS A 55 -1.48 -18.55 -0.45
CA HIS A 55 -1.63 -18.68 -1.89
C HIS A 55 -0.60 -17.82 -2.64
N GLN A 56 0.23 -18.45 -3.48
CA GLN A 56 1.30 -17.80 -4.23
C GLN A 56 2.28 -17.00 -3.35
N ALA A 57 2.61 -17.51 -2.17
CA ALA A 57 3.53 -16.88 -1.20
C ALA A 57 4.81 -16.35 -1.85
N GLY A 58 5.45 -17.12 -2.73
CA GLY A 58 6.69 -16.71 -3.39
C GLY A 58 6.60 -15.41 -4.21
N MET A 59 5.41 -15.05 -4.73
CA MET A 59 5.22 -13.75 -5.39
C MET A 59 5.21 -12.61 -4.39
N VAL A 60 4.60 -12.81 -3.21
CA VAL A 60 4.55 -11.79 -2.15
C VAL A 60 5.94 -11.61 -1.54
N GLU A 61 6.64 -12.71 -1.27
CA GLU A 61 8.02 -12.69 -0.74
C GLU A 61 8.99 -11.99 -1.69
N ALA A 62 8.89 -12.28 -2.99
CA ALA A 62 9.72 -11.61 -4.00
C ALA A 62 9.44 -10.11 -4.11
N ALA A 63 8.19 -9.67 -3.86
CA ALA A 63 7.80 -8.25 -3.88
C ALA A 63 8.23 -7.50 -2.61
N PHE A 64 8.45 -8.20 -1.49
CA PHE A 64 8.76 -7.61 -0.18
C PHE A 64 9.91 -8.37 0.53
N PRO A 65 11.11 -8.47 -0.08
CA PRO A 65 12.20 -9.27 0.48
C PRO A 65 12.69 -8.80 1.86
N GLU A 66 12.30 -7.59 2.25
CA GLU A 66 12.61 -7.00 3.55
C GLU A 66 11.62 -7.37 4.67
N ALA A 67 10.53 -8.08 4.36
CA ALA A 67 9.51 -8.46 5.33
C ALA A 67 9.81 -9.84 5.97
N SER A 68 9.26 -10.07 7.17
CA SER A 68 9.29 -11.36 7.83
C SER A 68 7.98 -12.10 7.58
N PHE A 69 8.05 -13.35 7.15
CA PHE A 69 6.90 -14.12 6.73
C PHE A 69 6.60 -15.32 7.61
N VAL A 70 5.31 -15.64 7.72
CA VAL A 70 4.78 -16.89 8.28
C VAL A 70 3.92 -17.55 7.22
N HIS A 71 4.10 -18.85 7.00
CA HIS A 71 3.35 -19.59 5.99
C HIS A 71 2.05 -20.18 6.54
N GLN A 72 0.96 -19.92 5.86
CA GLN A 72 -0.30 -20.62 6.03
C GLN A 72 -0.49 -21.61 4.86
N GLU A 73 -0.07 -22.86 5.05
CA GLU A 73 -0.10 -23.90 4.00
C GLU A 73 -1.52 -24.14 3.46
N GLN A 74 -2.49 -24.21 4.36
CA GLN A 74 -3.91 -24.37 4.03
C GLN A 74 -4.68 -23.10 4.42
N GLN A 75 -5.34 -22.48 3.47
CA GLN A 75 -6.12 -21.25 3.69
C GLN A 75 -7.47 -21.62 4.35
N LEU A 76 -7.44 -21.94 5.64
CA LEU A 76 -8.60 -22.37 6.43
C LEU A 76 -9.26 -21.22 7.21
N GLY A 77 -8.99 -19.98 6.86
CA GLY A 77 -9.60 -18.80 7.48
C GLY A 77 -8.63 -17.95 8.30
N THR A 78 -9.14 -16.82 8.79
CA THR A 78 -8.34 -15.79 9.49
C THR A 78 -7.86 -16.21 10.88
N GLY A 79 -8.67 -16.97 11.60
CA GLY A 79 -8.28 -17.57 12.89
C GLY A 79 -7.16 -18.61 12.70
N HIS A 80 -7.23 -19.42 11.65
CA HIS A 80 -6.17 -20.37 11.31
C HIS A 80 -4.86 -19.63 10.95
N ALA A 81 -4.93 -18.50 10.27
CA ALA A 81 -3.75 -17.69 9.96
C ALA A 81 -3.04 -17.20 11.24
N LEU A 82 -3.80 -16.74 12.25
CA LEU A 82 -3.25 -16.38 13.55
C LEU A 82 -2.67 -17.61 14.28
N MET A 83 -3.32 -18.79 14.21
CA MET A 83 -2.76 -20.04 14.77
C MET A 83 -1.38 -20.36 14.19
N GLN A 84 -1.19 -20.20 12.88
CA GLN A 84 0.12 -20.43 12.22
C GLN A 84 1.20 -19.45 12.67
N ALA A 85 0.82 -18.24 13.07
CA ALA A 85 1.76 -17.23 13.53
C ALA A 85 2.14 -17.38 15.02
N MET A 86 1.36 -18.08 15.83
CA MET A 86 1.59 -18.21 17.28
C MET A 86 3.03 -18.62 17.64
N PRO A 87 3.64 -19.66 17.01
CA PRO A 87 5.01 -20.06 17.37
C PRO A 87 6.06 -18.97 17.14
N ALA A 88 5.83 -18.06 16.18
CA ALA A 88 6.74 -16.94 15.89
C ALA A 88 6.50 -15.74 16.83
N LEU A 89 5.34 -15.68 17.48
CA LEU A 89 4.95 -14.61 18.39
C LEU A 89 5.28 -14.94 19.86
N GLU A 90 5.27 -16.23 20.22
CA GLU A 90 5.55 -16.68 21.60
C GLU A 90 6.91 -16.19 22.10
N GLY A 91 6.90 -15.56 23.28
CA GLY A 91 8.10 -14.99 23.90
C GLY A 91 8.64 -13.72 23.24
N GLN A 92 8.02 -13.27 22.14
CA GLN A 92 8.44 -12.05 21.43
C GLN A 92 7.56 -10.83 21.77
N CYS A 93 6.32 -11.07 22.19
CA CYS A 93 5.37 -10.01 22.52
C CYS A 93 4.33 -10.48 23.55
N GLU A 94 3.66 -9.53 24.19
CA GLU A 94 2.55 -9.80 25.11
C GLU A 94 1.19 -9.63 24.45
N ARG A 95 1.15 -8.85 23.37
CA ARG A 95 -0.04 -8.57 22.59
C ARG A 95 0.29 -8.65 21.09
N VAL A 96 -0.70 -8.98 20.29
CA VAL A 96 -0.59 -8.95 18.83
C VAL A 96 -1.71 -8.10 18.24
N LEU A 97 -1.32 -7.13 17.39
CA LEU A 97 -2.21 -6.47 16.47
C LEU A 97 -2.35 -7.36 15.24
N VAL A 98 -3.58 -7.69 14.85
CA VAL A 98 -3.89 -8.40 13.60
C VAL A 98 -4.60 -7.45 12.68
N VAL A 99 -4.10 -7.29 11.45
CA VAL A 99 -4.73 -6.45 10.41
C VAL A 99 -4.75 -7.18 9.07
N ASN A 100 -5.69 -6.82 8.21
CA ASN A 100 -5.79 -7.38 6.86
C ASN A 100 -4.79 -6.69 5.92
N GLY A 101 -4.14 -7.46 5.04
CA GLY A 101 -3.19 -6.94 4.04
C GLY A 101 -3.83 -6.29 2.81
N ASP A 102 -5.15 -6.22 2.77
CA ASP A 102 -5.96 -5.69 1.68
C ASP A 102 -6.70 -4.38 2.03
N THR A 103 -6.22 -3.65 3.03
CA THR A 103 -6.74 -2.34 3.47
C THR A 103 -5.79 -1.21 3.06
N PRO A 104 -5.74 -0.81 1.77
CA PRO A 104 -4.73 0.11 1.25
C PRO A 104 -4.86 1.55 1.77
N LEU A 105 -5.99 1.89 2.38
CA LEU A 105 -6.26 3.23 2.92
C LEU A 105 -5.90 3.35 4.41
N LEU A 106 -5.41 2.26 5.03
CA LEU A 106 -4.99 2.26 6.43
C LEU A 106 -3.82 3.25 6.62
N SER A 107 -3.93 4.12 7.62
CA SER A 107 -2.88 5.08 7.97
C SER A 107 -2.20 4.75 9.31
N GLU A 108 -0.99 5.27 9.52
CA GLU A 108 -0.28 5.16 10.80
C GLU A 108 -1.10 5.72 11.97
N ASP A 109 -1.76 6.87 11.77
CA ASP A 109 -2.56 7.51 12.81
C ASP A 109 -3.73 6.64 13.27
N VAL A 110 -4.40 5.95 12.34
CA VAL A 110 -5.48 5.02 12.67
C VAL A 110 -4.95 3.82 13.44
N VAL A 111 -3.81 3.26 13.04
CA VAL A 111 -3.17 2.15 13.76
C VAL A 111 -2.78 2.58 15.16
N ARG A 112 -2.13 3.71 15.31
CA ARG A 112 -1.70 4.26 16.60
C ARG A 112 -2.88 4.52 17.54
N HIS A 113 -3.91 5.21 17.03
CA HIS A 113 -5.14 5.47 17.78
C HIS A 113 -5.80 4.18 18.27
N PHE A 114 -5.92 3.17 17.40
CA PHE A 114 -6.52 1.89 17.75
C PHE A 114 -5.71 1.17 18.84
N VAL A 115 -4.39 1.13 18.73
CA VAL A 115 -3.51 0.48 19.73
C VAL A 115 -3.63 1.18 21.07
N GLU A 116 -3.62 2.51 21.12
CA GLU A 116 -3.80 3.30 22.33
C GLU A 116 -5.19 3.06 22.96
N ALA A 117 -6.26 3.11 22.14
CA ALA A 117 -7.62 2.85 22.60
C ALA A 117 -7.84 1.41 23.08
N SER A 118 -7.00 0.47 22.64
CA SER A 118 -7.04 -0.93 23.06
C SER A 118 -6.38 -1.19 24.41
N GLU A 119 -5.74 -0.20 25.03
CA GLU A 119 -5.07 -0.38 26.32
C GLU A 119 -6.05 -0.80 27.42
N GLY A 120 -5.64 -1.79 28.21
CA GLY A 120 -6.43 -2.33 29.31
C GLY A 120 -7.58 -3.27 28.90
N ALA A 121 -7.80 -3.54 27.60
CA ALA A 121 -8.67 -4.63 27.14
C ALA A 121 -7.86 -5.94 27.00
N ASP A 122 -8.48 -7.08 27.23
CA ASP A 122 -7.89 -8.40 26.94
C ASP A 122 -7.92 -8.68 25.45
N LEU A 123 -9.02 -8.26 24.78
CA LEU A 123 -9.20 -8.30 23.35
C LEU A 123 -9.95 -7.03 22.90
N ALA A 124 -9.39 -6.30 21.95
CA ALA A 124 -10.06 -5.18 21.29
C ALA A 124 -10.18 -5.45 19.79
N PHE A 125 -11.19 -4.88 19.16
CA PHE A 125 -11.36 -4.92 17.72
C PHE A 125 -11.91 -3.59 17.20
N ALA A 126 -11.54 -3.21 15.98
CA ALA A 126 -12.02 -1.99 15.36
C ALA A 126 -13.42 -2.18 14.77
N THR A 127 -14.26 -1.17 14.93
CA THR A 127 -15.60 -1.09 14.34
C THR A 127 -15.78 0.18 13.54
N ILE A 128 -16.60 0.10 12.51
CA ILE A 128 -17.08 1.26 11.73
C ILE A 128 -18.60 1.18 11.57
N GLU A 129 -19.25 2.30 11.32
CA GLU A 129 -20.67 2.34 10.95
C GLU A 129 -20.82 2.52 9.45
N LEU A 130 -21.60 1.66 8.82
CA LEU A 130 -21.94 1.71 7.41
C LEU A 130 -23.45 1.79 7.22
N ASP A 131 -23.90 2.61 6.27
CA ASP A 131 -25.32 2.66 5.90
C ASP A 131 -25.79 1.34 5.28
N ASP A 132 -24.93 0.67 4.51
CA ASP A 132 -25.10 -0.70 4.02
C ASP A 132 -23.95 -1.57 4.55
N PRO A 133 -24.24 -2.48 5.50
CA PRO A 133 -23.23 -3.38 6.07
C PRO A 133 -22.58 -4.36 5.08
N ALA A 134 -23.16 -4.56 3.90
CA ALA A 134 -22.67 -5.40 2.80
C ALA A 134 -22.14 -6.77 3.25
N ALA A 135 -20.89 -7.12 2.94
CA ALA A 135 -20.27 -8.41 3.27
C ALA A 135 -19.47 -8.41 4.59
N TYR A 136 -19.52 -7.34 5.38
CA TYR A 136 -18.76 -7.22 6.63
C TYR A 136 -19.44 -8.01 7.77
N GLY A 137 -18.65 -8.46 8.74
CA GLY A 137 -19.16 -9.08 9.97
C GLY A 137 -19.93 -8.08 10.84
N ARG A 138 -21.09 -8.47 11.35
CA ARG A 138 -22.00 -7.63 12.16
C ARG A 138 -21.56 -7.66 13.61
N VAL A 139 -21.44 -6.50 14.23
CA VAL A 139 -21.17 -6.38 15.67
C VAL A 139 -22.47 -6.50 16.43
N VAL A 140 -22.64 -7.60 17.17
CA VAL A 140 -23.83 -7.86 17.99
C VAL A 140 -23.54 -7.39 19.41
N ARG A 141 -24.40 -6.50 19.92
CA ARG A 141 -24.31 -5.99 21.29
C ARG A 141 -25.48 -6.50 22.15
N ALA A 142 -25.23 -6.60 23.44
CA ALA A 142 -26.28 -6.86 24.43
C ALA A 142 -27.07 -5.58 24.72
N ALA A 143 -28.18 -5.69 25.45
CA ALA A 143 -29.05 -4.55 25.76
C ALA A 143 -28.36 -3.44 26.60
N ASP A 144 -27.30 -3.76 27.31
CA ASP A 144 -26.47 -2.85 28.08
C ASP A 144 -25.36 -2.17 27.23
N GLY A 145 -25.31 -2.47 25.92
CA GLY A 145 -24.30 -1.95 24.98
C GLY A 145 -23.00 -2.75 24.97
N SER A 146 -22.83 -3.74 25.84
CA SER A 146 -21.62 -4.60 25.83
C SER A 146 -21.56 -5.45 24.56
N VAL A 147 -20.35 -5.76 24.11
CA VAL A 147 -20.12 -6.65 22.96
C VAL A 147 -20.54 -8.07 23.33
N ARG A 148 -21.32 -8.71 22.45
CA ARG A 148 -21.71 -10.12 22.58
C ARG A 148 -20.96 -11.02 21.59
N ALA A 149 -20.91 -10.61 20.32
CA ALA A 149 -20.28 -11.38 19.25
C ALA A 149 -20.02 -10.50 18.02
N ILE A 150 -19.18 -11.00 17.12
CA ILE A 150 -19.15 -10.61 15.73
C ILE A 150 -19.68 -11.79 14.91
N VAL A 151 -20.68 -11.55 14.06
CA VAL A 151 -21.28 -12.59 13.23
C VAL A 151 -21.02 -12.25 11.76
N GLU A 152 -20.37 -13.17 11.06
CA GLU A 152 -20.07 -12.98 9.64
C GLU A 152 -21.37 -12.83 8.82
N ALA A 153 -21.32 -12.00 7.77
CA ALA A 153 -22.50 -11.65 6.97
C ALA A 153 -23.29 -12.86 6.48
N LYS A 154 -22.60 -13.93 6.06
CA LYS A 154 -23.22 -15.16 5.56
C LYS A 154 -23.92 -15.95 6.65
N ASP A 155 -23.48 -15.84 7.90
CA ASP A 155 -23.98 -16.59 9.05
C ASP A 155 -24.99 -15.76 9.87
N TYR A 156 -25.17 -14.48 9.56
CA TYR A 156 -26.13 -13.61 10.26
C TYR A 156 -27.57 -14.05 10.01
N ASP A 157 -28.30 -14.25 11.09
CA ASP A 157 -29.72 -14.56 11.08
C ASP A 157 -30.49 -13.57 11.97
N PRO A 158 -31.36 -12.72 11.39
CA PRO A 158 -32.14 -11.75 12.14
C PRO A 158 -33.08 -12.38 13.19
N ALA A 159 -33.47 -13.65 13.01
CA ALA A 159 -34.28 -14.37 13.98
C ALA A 159 -33.51 -14.69 15.27
N LEU A 160 -32.17 -14.81 15.20
CA LEU A 160 -31.31 -15.12 16.34
C LEU A 160 -30.68 -13.87 16.96
N TYR A 161 -30.35 -12.87 16.13
CA TYR A 161 -29.55 -11.71 16.53
C TYR A 161 -30.31 -10.39 16.50
N GLY A 162 -31.55 -10.39 16.00
CA GLY A 162 -32.36 -9.17 15.85
C GLY A 162 -32.13 -8.44 14.53
N PRO A 163 -32.60 -7.18 14.41
CA PRO A 163 -32.38 -6.36 13.22
C PRO A 163 -30.89 -6.22 12.90
N GLU A 164 -30.58 -6.15 11.61
CA GLU A 164 -29.19 -6.04 11.15
C GLU A 164 -28.56 -4.71 11.63
N PRO A 165 -27.43 -4.75 12.36
CA PRO A 165 -26.79 -3.55 12.86
C PRO A 165 -25.99 -2.87 11.75
N HIS A 166 -25.88 -1.54 11.83
CA HIS A 166 -25.00 -0.74 10.97
C HIS A 166 -23.53 -0.80 11.42
N GLU A 167 -23.29 -1.20 12.67
CA GLU A 167 -21.94 -1.38 13.19
C GLU A 167 -21.35 -2.70 12.69
N VAL A 168 -20.21 -2.59 12.02
CA VAL A 168 -19.52 -3.72 11.40
C VAL A 168 -18.07 -3.84 11.88
N ASN A 169 -17.55 -5.05 11.77
CA ASN A 169 -16.17 -5.37 12.04
C ASN A 169 -15.24 -4.81 10.93
N ALA A 170 -14.27 -4.00 11.33
CA ALA A 170 -13.31 -3.38 10.42
C ALA A 170 -12.04 -4.22 10.16
N GLY A 171 -11.97 -5.46 10.69
CA GLY A 171 -10.88 -6.39 10.40
C GLY A 171 -9.55 -6.09 11.07
N MET A 172 -9.53 -5.28 12.13
CA MET A 172 -8.35 -5.00 12.94
C MET A 172 -8.60 -5.42 14.38
N TYR A 173 -7.66 -6.17 14.97
CA TYR A 173 -7.81 -6.75 16.32
C TYR A 173 -6.53 -6.54 17.11
N CYS A 174 -6.65 -6.31 18.41
CA CYS A 174 -5.53 -6.32 19.34
C CYS A 174 -5.85 -7.29 20.49
N VAL A 175 -5.12 -8.37 20.59
CA VAL A 175 -5.37 -9.43 21.55
C VAL A 175 -4.14 -9.76 22.39
N ARG A 176 -4.33 -10.05 23.67
CA ARG A 176 -3.29 -10.60 24.52
C ARG A 176 -2.88 -11.98 24.01
N LEU A 177 -1.57 -12.24 23.94
CA LEU A 177 -1.05 -13.46 23.34
C LEU A 177 -1.42 -14.70 24.15
N ASP A 178 -1.42 -14.61 25.49
CA ASP A 178 -1.85 -15.70 26.38
C ASP A 178 -3.34 -16.04 26.23
N LEU A 179 -4.19 -15.03 25.99
CA LEU A 179 -5.59 -15.23 25.68
C LEU A 179 -5.76 -15.89 24.32
N ALA A 180 -5.07 -15.41 23.30
CA ALA A 180 -5.08 -15.99 21.97
C ALA A 180 -4.65 -17.48 22.00
N ALA A 181 -3.54 -17.79 22.69
CA ALA A 181 -3.04 -19.16 22.84
C ALA A 181 -4.10 -20.11 23.47
N ARG A 182 -4.88 -19.59 24.41
CA ARG A 182 -5.92 -20.38 25.11
C ARG A 182 -7.19 -20.55 24.28
N LEU A 183 -7.60 -19.52 23.51
CA LEU A 183 -8.87 -19.52 22.81
C LEU A 183 -8.79 -20.07 21.37
N LEU A 184 -7.69 -19.83 20.67
CA LEU A 184 -7.53 -20.28 19.27
C LEU A 184 -7.80 -21.77 19.06
N PRO A 185 -7.35 -22.72 19.93
CA PRO A 185 -7.67 -24.14 19.76
C PRO A 185 -9.15 -24.48 19.89
N ARG A 186 -9.97 -23.56 20.36
CA ARG A 186 -11.41 -23.74 20.59
C ARG A 186 -12.29 -23.17 19.47
N ILE A 187 -11.67 -22.43 18.53
CA ILE A 187 -12.39 -21.95 17.36
C ILE A 187 -12.79 -23.14 16.49
N GLY A 188 -14.08 -23.20 16.12
CA GLY A 188 -14.59 -24.18 15.20
C GLY A 188 -14.63 -23.68 13.75
N ASN A 189 -14.96 -24.60 12.84
CA ASN A 189 -15.22 -24.28 11.43
C ASN A 189 -16.62 -24.73 10.97
N ALA A 190 -17.53 -24.97 11.91
CA ALA A 190 -18.92 -25.38 11.65
C ALA A 190 -19.78 -24.15 11.27
N ASN A 191 -19.38 -23.43 10.22
CA ASN A 191 -20.06 -22.28 9.67
C ASN A 191 -20.25 -22.41 8.15
N LYS A 192 -20.97 -21.49 7.49
CA LYS A 192 -21.29 -21.59 6.07
C LYS A 192 -20.06 -21.57 5.14
N SER A 193 -18.92 -21.03 5.58
CA SER A 193 -17.69 -21.02 4.81
C SER A 193 -16.76 -22.21 5.10
N GLY A 194 -16.97 -22.95 6.20
CA GLY A 194 -16.07 -24.03 6.66
C GLY A 194 -14.71 -23.52 7.15
N GLU A 195 -14.63 -22.26 7.57
CA GLU A 195 -13.39 -21.57 7.94
C GLU A 195 -13.30 -21.32 9.44
N TYR A 196 -12.07 -21.24 9.97
CA TYR A 196 -11.79 -20.79 11.32
C TYR A 196 -11.76 -19.26 11.34
N TYR A 197 -12.81 -18.64 11.84
CA TYR A 197 -12.89 -17.17 11.86
C TYR A 197 -12.20 -16.59 13.09
N ILE A 198 -11.40 -15.56 12.91
CA ILE A 198 -10.80 -14.80 14.03
C ILE A 198 -11.91 -14.11 14.86
N THR A 199 -13.03 -13.78 14.25
CA THR A 199 -14.21 -13.18 14.89
C THR A 199 -14.81 -14.05 15.98
N ASP A 200 -14.63 -15.39 15.94
CA ASP A 200 -15.09 -16.30 16.97
C ASP A 200 -14.36 -16.10 18.31
N LEU A 201 -13.13 -15.53 18.31
CA LEU A 201 -12.43 -15.16 19.53
C LEU A 201 -13.23 -14.19 20.40
N ILE A 202 -14.05 -13.33 19.77
CA ILE A 202 -14.86 -12.34 20.48
C ILE A 202 -15.88 -13.04 21.38
N SER A 203 -16.67 -13.93 20.82
CA SER A 203 -17.69 -14.66 21.57
C SER A 203 -17.09 -15.59 22.64
N LEU A 204 -15.96 -16.23 22.34
CA LEU A 204 -15.23 -17.07 23.31
C LEU A 204 -14.67 -16.23 24.48
N ALA A 205 -14.08 -15.07 24.20
CA ALA A 205 -13.56 -14.16 25.21
C ALA A 205 -14.68 -13.58 26.09
N VAL A 206 -15.81 -13.19 25.50
CA VAL A 206 -16.99 -12.74 26.23
C VAL A 206 -17.52 -13.84 27.15
N ALA A 207 -17.62 -15.08 26.66
CA ALA A 207 -18.09 -16.22 27.46
C ALA A 207 -17.19 -16.55 28.65
N GLU A 208 -15.88 -16.19 28.57
CA GLU A 208 -14.94 -16.34 29.72
C GLU A 208 -14.94 -15.11 30.63
N GLY A 209 -15.74 -14.10 30.37
CA GLY A 209 -15.77 -12.87 31.18
C GLY A 209 -14.54 -11.97 30.97
N CYS A 210 -13.82 -12.14 29.86
CA CYS A 210 -12.70 -11.27 29.50
C CYS A 210 -13.19 -9.87 29.12
N LYS A 211 -12.33 -8.86 29.32
CA LYS A 211 -12.63 -7.49 28.92
C LYS A 211 -12.49 -7.34 27.39
N VAL A 212 -13.62 -7.44 26.68
CA VAL A 212 -13.70 -7.26 25.23
C VAL A 212 -14.19 -5.86 24.90
N GLN A 213 -13.50 -5.18 23.98
CA GLN A 213 -13.80 -3.80 23.59
C GLN A 213 -13.90 -3.65 22.07
N GLY A 214 -15.04 -3.13 21.60
CA GLY A 214 -15.17 -2.59 20.25
C GLY A 214 -14.71 -1.11 20.26
N VAL A 215 -13.68 -0.81 19.49
CA VAL A 215 -13.15 0.55 19.31
C VAL A 215 -13.76 1.12 18.04
N GLN A 216 -14.63 2.11 18.18
CA GLN A 216 -15.26 2.75 17.03
C GLN A 216 -14.26 3.70 16.35
N CYS A 217 -13.90 3.39 15.11
CA CYS A 217 -13.01 4.19 14.27
C CYS A 217 -13.78 5.10 13.29
N GLY A 218 -15.02 5.43 13.62
CA GLY A 218 -15.87 6.36 12.88
C GLY A 218 -16.56 5.73 11.67
N ARG A 219 -16.78 6.54 10.63
CA ARG A 219 -17.34 6.14 9.32
C ARG A 219 -16.27 6.20 8.23
N ASP A 220 -15.02 6.02 8.60
CA ASP A 220 -13.89 6.19 7.70
C ASP A 220 -13.73 4.93 6.82
N GLU A 221 -13.76 5.14 5.51
CA GLU A 221 -13.49 4.10 4.51
C GLU A 221 -12.05 3.58 4.56
N SER A 222 -11.16 4.22 5.34
CA SER A 222 -9.74 3.84 5.50
C SER A 222 -9.52 2.40 6.01
N LEU A 223 -10.52 1.85 6.72
CA LEU A 223 -10.49 0.47 7.23
C LEU A 223 -11.17 -0.54 6.30
N MET A 224 -11.71 -0.11 5.18
CA MET A 224 -12.39 -1.01 4.26
C MET A 224 -11.40 -1.86 3.46
N GLY A 225 -11.61 -3.18 3.50
CA GLY A 225 -10.84 -4.14 2.71
C GLY A 225 -11.29 -4.15 1.25
N VAL A 226 -10.33 -4.22 0.33
CA VAL A 226 -10.57 -4.34 -1.11
C VAL A 226 -10.72 -5.80 -1.50
N ASN A 227 -11.86 -6.19 -2.05
CA ASN A 227 -12.18 -7.58 -2.38
C ASN A 227 -12.58 -7.79 -3.85
N SER A 228 -12.80 -6.72 -4.61
CA SER A 228 -13.22 -6.75 -6.00
C SER A 228 -12.54 -5.66 -6.82
N PRO A 229 -12.51 -5.78 -8.17
CA PRO A 229 -11.98 -4.70 -9.03
C PRO A 229 -12.72 -3.38 -8.86
N LEU A 230 -14.02 -3.41 -8.55
CA LEU A 230 -14.80 -2.19 -8.28
C LEU A 230 -14.33 -1.50 -7.00
N GLU A 231 -14.15 -2.26 -5.92
CA GLU A 231 -13.63 -1.73 -4.64
C GLU A 231 -12.19 -1.22 -4.81
N LEU A 232 -11.36 -1.92 -5.59
CA LEU A 232 -10.00 -1.48 -5.92
C LEU A 232 -10.02 -0.10 -6.60
N SER A 233 -10.86 0.06 -7.63
CA SER A 233 -10.99 1.33 -8.35
C SER A 233 -11.49 2.47 -7.46
N ARG A 234 -12.44 2.19 -6.56
CA ARG A 234 -12.94 3.19 -5.60
C ARG A 234 -11.86 3.59 -4.59
N SER A 235 -11.14 2.62 -4.04
CA SER A 235 -10.03 2.90 -3.12
C SER A 235 -8.91 3.69 -3.77
N GLU A 236 -8.59 3.39 -5.05
CA GLU A 236 -7.61 4.16 -5.81
C GLU A 236 -8.05 5.60 -6.02
N GLU A 237 -9.31 5.83 -6.38
CA GLU A 237 -9.82 7.19 -6.58
C GLU A 237 -9.87 7.99 -5.28
N PHE A 238 -10.31 7.38 -4.19
CA PHE A 238 -10.29 8.00 -2.86
C PHE A 238 -8.86 8.43 -2.46
N LEU A 239 -7.90 7.53 -2.62
CA LEU A 239 -6.50 7.82 -2.30
C LEU A 239 -5.92 8.91 -3.22
N ARG A 240 -6.25 8.87 -4.52
CA ARG A 240 -5.85 9.90 -5.48
C ARG A 240 -6.34 11.29 -5.07
N GLU A 241 -7.61 11.41 -4.73
CA GLU A 241 -8.20 12.68 -4.27
C GLU A 241 -7.50 13.18 -3.01
N HIS A 242 -7.28 12.30 -2.04
CA HIS A 242 -6.60 12.66 -0.79
C HIS A 242 -5.15 13.18 -1.03
N VAL A 243 -4.38 12.50 -1.86
CA VAL A 243 -3.02 12.91 -2.23
C VAL A 243 -3.03 14.24 -2.97
N VAL A 244 -3.89 14.39 -3.96
CA VAL A 244 -4.01 15.63 -4.78
C VAL A 244 -4.40 16.81 -3.91
N ASP A 245 -5.37 16.66 -3.04
CA ASP A 245 -5.81 17.70 -2.10
C ASP A 245 -4.69 18.12 -1.15
N GLY A 246 -3.94 17.16 -0.61
CA GLY A 246 -2.78 17.40 0.23
C GLY A 246 -1.71 18.23 -0.49
N LEU A 247 -1.39 17.88 -1.73
CA LEU A 247 -0.41 18.57 -2.56
C LEU A 247 -0.86 20.01 -2.89
N LEU A 248 -2.11 20.20 -3.29
CA LEU A 248 -2.66 21.54 -3.55
C LEU A 248 -2.59 22.42 -2.31
N ARG A 249 -2.96 21.90 -1.14
CA ARG A 249 -2.86 22.64 0.14
C ARG A 249 -1.42 22.95 0.55
N SER A 250 -0.46 22.12 0.18
CA SER A 250 0.96 22.35 0.46
C SER A 250 1.59 23.39 -0.48
N GLY A 251 0.91 23.82 -1.54
CA GLY A 251 1.40 24.82 -2.49
C GLY A 251 2.04 24.25 -3.76
N VAL A 252 1.72 23.01 -4.10
CA VAL A 252 2.00 22.42 -5.42
C VAL A 252 0.94 22.90 -6.42
N MET A 253 1.34 23.28 -7.61
CA MET A 253 0.43 23.71 -8.67
C MET A 253 0.03 22.50 -9.54
N LEU A 254 -1.25 22.11 -9.50
CA LEU A 254 -1.75 21.02 -10.32
C LEU A 254 -2.78 21.53 -11.32
N HIS A 255 -2.52 21.34 -12.61
CA HIS A 255 -3.46 21.60 -13.70
C HIS A 255 -4.16 20.30 -14.10
N ALA A 256 -5.48 20.35 -14.30
CA ALA A 256 -6.33 19.17 -14.51
C ALA A 256 -6.13 18.10 -13.41
N PRO A 257 -6.29 18.44 -12.12
CA PRO A 257 -5.92 17.58 -10.98
C PRO A 257 -6.64 16.23 -10.96
N ALA A 258 -7.83 16.14 -11.53
CA ALA A 258 -8.56 14.87 -11.67
C ALA A 258 -7.84 13.84 -12.55
N LEU A 259 -6.90 14.28 -13.39
CA LEU A 259 -6.11 13.42 -14.28
C LEU A 259 -4.67 13.19 -13.77
N VAL A 260 -4.36 13.66 -12.57
CA VAL A 260 -3.04 13.47 -11.96
C VAL A 260 -3.09 12.29 -11.00
N ARG A 261 -2.16 11.34 -11.17
CA ARG A 261 -1.99 10.16 -10.33
C ARG A 261 -0.60 10.20 -9.70
N ILE A 262 -0.52 10.37 -8.40
CA ILE A 262 0.74 10.45 -7.66
C ILE A 262 0.70 9.45 -6.51
N SER A 263 1.72 8.60 -6.42
CA SER A 263 1.90 7.69 -5.29
C SER A 263 2.03 8.48 -3.99
N PRO A 264 1.38 8.07 -2.89
CA PRO A 264 1.61 8.66 -1.57
C PRO A 264 3.06 8.57 -1.09
N LEU A 265 3.84 7.65 -1.68
CA LEU A 265 5.27 7.49 -1.38
C LEU A 265 6.16 8.50 -2.13
N ALA A 266 5.61 9.19 -3.12
CA ALA A 266 6.33 10.24 -3.83
C ALA A 266 6.38 11.54 -3.00
N THR A 267 7.44 12.29 -3.18
CA THR A 267 7.60 13.62 -2.57
C THR A 267 7.50 14.68 -3.65
N VAL A 268 6.57 15.61 -3.51
CA VAL A 268 6.44 16.77 -4.40
C VAL A 268 6.55 18.04 -3.56
N GLU A 269 7.56 18.85 -3.83
CA GLU A 269 7.82 20.05 -3.05
C GLU A 269 6.89 21.21 -3.45
N PRO A 270 6.52 22.09 -2.50
CA PRO A 270 5.80 23.32 -2.78
C PRO A 270 6.47 24.16 -3.87
N GLY A 271 5.67 24.67 -4.81
CA GLY A 271 6.17 25.43 -5.96
C GLY A 271 6.58 24.59 -7.17
N ALA A 272 6.42 23.27 -7.12
CA ALA A 272 6.41 22.42 -8.31
C ALA A 272 5.10 22.62 -9.09
N GLU A 273 5.14 22.43 -10.42
CA GLU A 273 3.99 22.56 -11.32
C GLU A 273 3.82 21.28 -12.15
N ILE A 274 2.63 20.66 -12.10
CA ILE A 274 2.34 19.40 -12.80
C ILE A 274 1.03 19.52 -13.56
N THR A 275 1.03 19.13 -14.83
CA THR A 275 -0.15 19.15 -15.70
C THR A 275 -0.62 17.72 -16.00
N GLY A 276 -1.88 17.43 -15.68
CA GLY A 276 -2.50 16.13 -16.02
C GLY A 276 -2.89 16.03 -17.50
N PRO A 277 -3.06 14.80 -18.04
CA PRO A 277 -2.80 13.53 -17.36
C PRO A 277 -1.32 13.29 -17.10
N CYS A 278 -0.98 12.90 -15.89
CA CYS A 278 0.40 12.61 -15.48
C CYS A 278 0.40 11.54 -14.39
N GLU A 279 1.39 10.63 -14.42
CA GLU A 279 1.52 9.53 -13.49
C GLU A 279 2.90 9.55 -12.84
N ILE A 280 2.96 9.68 -11.50
CA ILE A 280 4.19 9.74 -10.72
C ILE A 280 4.14 8.69 -9.62
N TYR A 281 4.91 7.61 -9.78
CA TYR A 281 4.85 6.43 -8.94
C TYR A 281 6.14 6.18 -8.16
N GLY A 282 6.08 5.22 -7.24
CA GLY A 282 7.20 4.85 -6.39
C GLY A 282 7.61 5.98 -5.45
N ARG A 283 8.90 5.99 -5.11
CA ARG A 283 9.52 7.03 -4.28
C ARG A 283 10.07 8.18 -5.11
N SER A 284 9.36 8.57 -6.16
CA SER A 284 9.75 9.70 -7.00
C SER A 284 9.80 11.00 -6.19
N VAL A 285 10.74 11.88 -6.57
CA VAL A 285 10.93 13.19 -5.94
C VAL A 285 10.83 14.27 -6.99
N VAL A 286 9.96 15.25 -6.79
CA VAL A 286 9.82 16.44 -7.64
C VAL A 286 10.14 17.66 -6.79
N ARG A 287 11.25 18.33 -7.11
CA ARG A 287 11.75 19.47 -6.35
C ARG A 287 11.06 20.76 -6.75
N ARG A 288 11.24 21.77 -5.90
CA ARG A 288 10.68 23.10 -6.06
C ARG A 288 11.04 23.72 -7.43
N GLY A 289 10.04 24.33 -8.09
CA GLY A 289 10.21 25.00 -9.38
C GLY A 289 10.33 24.05 -10.57
N ALA A 290 10.35 22.74 -10.35
CA ALA A 290 10.27 21.78 -11.44
C ALA A 290 8.89 21.85 -12.11
N ARG A 291 8.88 21.73 -13.45
CA ARG A 291 7.65 21.73 -14.25
C ARG A 291 7.53 20.41 -15.00
N ILE A 292 6.37 19.75 -14.88
CA ILE A 292 6.07 18.50 -15.58
C ILE A 292 4.82 18.69 -16.42
N ASP A 293 4.98 18.64 -17.72
CA ASP A 293 3.88 18.71 -18.68
C ASP A 293 3.10 17.39 -18.75
N SER A 294 1.97 17.43 -19.43
CA SER A 294 1.04 16.31 -19.51
C SER A 294 1.59 15.06 -20.20
N HIS A 295 0.93 13.91 -19.96
CA HIS A 295 1.25 12.59 -20.54
C HIS A 295 2.67 12.10 -20.20
N CYS A 296 3.17 12.48 -19.03
CA CYS A 296 4.41 11.95 -18.49
C CYS A 296 4.12 10.82 -17.50
N VAL A 297 4.91 9.76 -17.58
CA VAL A 297 4.89 8.63 -16.63
C VAL A 297 6.28 8.49 -16.02
N MET A 298 6.37 8.48 -14.70
CA MET A 298 7.65 8.31 -14.00
C MET A 298 7.52 7.45 -12.77
N ARG A 299 8.57 6.68 -12.49
CA ARG A 299 8.68 5.81 -11.32
C ARG A 299 10.08 5.88 -10.74
N ASP A 300 10.17 6.00 -9.41
CA ASP A 300 11.43 6.03 -8.67
C ASP A 300 12.46 7.02 -9.25
N THR A 301 11.96 8.18 -9.67
CA THR A 301 12.72 9.18 -10.43
C THR A 301 12.86 10.47 -9.62
N VAL A 302 14.06 11.05 -9.63
CA VAL A 302 14.33 12.36 -9.02
C VAL A 302 14.34 13.45 -10.10
N ILE A 303 13.49 14.45 -9.91
CA ILE A 303 13.45 15.68 -10.75
C ILE A 303 13.91 16.84 -9.88
N GLU A 304 15.11 17.35 -10.15
CA GLU A 304 15.71 18.43 -9.38
C GLU A 304 15.07 19.80 -9.69
N ALA A 305 15.44 20.79 -8.88
CA ALA A 305 14.86 22.13 -8.91
C ALA A 305 14.94 22.80 -10.30
N GLY A 306 13.84 23.41 -10.72
CA GLY A 306 13.78 24.14 -11.99
C GLY A 306 13.91 23.30 -13.26
N ALA A 307 13.94 21.98 -13.16
CA ALA A 307 13.94 21.12 -14.33
C ALA A 307 12.59 21.19 -15.08
N GLU A 308 12.62 21.14 -16.41
CA GLU A 308 11.45 21.18 -17.28
C GLU A 308 11.28 19.84 -18.01
N ILE A 309 10.18 19.13 -17.72
CA ILE A 309 9.82 17.86 -18.38
C ILE A 309 8.66 18.13 -19.33
N ARG A 310 8.93 18.03 -20.61
CA ARG A 310 7.92 18.20 -21.66
C ARG A 310 7.08 16.95 -21.84
N SER A 311 5.93 17.12 -22.46
CA SER A 311 4.92 16.05 -22.62
C SER A 311 5.45 14.75 -23.25
N PHE A 312 4.78 13.64 -22.92
CA PHE A 312 5.04 12.31 -23.47
C PHE A 312 6.40 11.71 -23.10
N CYS A 313 6.90 12.01 -21.92
CA CYS A 313 8.14 11.42 -21.41
C CYS A 313 7.87 10.22 -20.49
N HIS A 314 8.79 9.23 -20.50
CA HIS A 314 8.72 8.05 -19.65
C HIS A 314 10.04 7.82 -18.93
N PHE A 315 10.02 7.83 -17.58
CA PHE A 315 11.21 7.71 -16.74
C PHE A 315 11.06 6.58 -15.72
N GLU A 316 12.13 5.82 -15.54
CA GLU A 316 12.25 4.77 -14.54
C GLU A 316 13.63 4.84 -13.89
N ASP A 317 13.70 4.88 -12.55
CA ASP A 317 14.95 4.89 -11.78
C ASP A 317 15.99 5.83 -12.42
N ALA A 318 15.60 7.09 -12.60
CA ALA A 318 16.37 8.11 -13.29
C ALA A 318 16.56 9.35 -12.42
N HIS A 319 17.64 10.09 -12.70
CA HIS A 319 17.91 11.36 -12.04
C HIS A 319 18.00 12.47 -13.08
N VAL A 320 17.16 13.49 -12.94
CA VAL A 320 17.14 14.69 -13.80
C VAL A 320 17.64 15.86 -12.98
N GLY A 321 18.82 16.39 -13.34
CA GLY A 321 19.51 17.45 -12.64
C GLY A 321 18.82 18.82 -12.73
N GLU A 322 19.33 19.74 -11.91
CA GLU A 322 18.81 21.09 -11.78
C GLU A 322 18.77 21.82 -13.13
N ALA A 323 17.65 22.51 -13.42
CA ALA A 323 17.42 23.26 -14.66
C ALA A 323 17.63 22.45 -15.96
N ALA A 324 17.61 21.13 -15.90
CA ALA A 324 17.66 20.30 -17.10
C ALA A 324 16.36 20.38 -17.89
N LEU A 325 16.45 20.26 -19.22
CA LEU A 325 15.31 20.26 -20.14
C LEU A 325 15.18 18.89 -20.80
N VAL A 326 14.02 18.22 -20.62
CA VAL A 326 13.81 16.87 -21.11
C VAL A 326 12.52 16.75 -21.92
N GLY A 327 12.64 16.18 -23.11
CA GLY A 327 11.51 15.88 -23.99
C GLY A 327 11.26 16.93 -25.07
N PRO A 328 10.13 16.82 -25.81
CA PRO A 328 9.09 15.78 -25.62
C PRO A 328 9.53 14.38 -26.12
N TYR A 329 8.76 13.32 -25.77
CA TYR A 329 9.02 11.96 -26.21
C TYR A 329 10.41 11.42 -25.85
N ALA A 330 10.91 11.75 -24.67
CA ALA A 330 12.16 11.23 -24.15
C ALA A 330 11.92 10.01 -23.23
N ARG A 331 12.83 9.05 -23.28
CA ARG A 331 12.81 7.88 -22.41
C ARG A 331 14.07 7.78 -21.57
N LEU A 332 13.94 7.89 -20.27
CA LEU A 332 15.02 7.65 -19.32
C LEU A 332 14.78 6.31 -18.64
N ARG A 333 15.70 5.36 -18.87
CA ARG A 333 15.67 4.03 -18.32
C ARG A 333 16.53 3.94 -17.06
N PRO A 334 16.42 2.83 -16.27
CA PRO A 334 17.18 2.69 -15.04
C PRO A 334 18.66 3.02 -15.16
N GLY A 335 19.13 3.85 -14.20
CA GLY A 335 20.51 4.33 -14.15
C GLY A 335 20.83 5.48 -15.09
N ALA A 336 19.83 6.14 -15.70
CA ALA A 336 20.04 7.36 -16.46
C ALA A 336 20.22 8.57 -15.51
N VAL A 337 21.30 9.32 -15.69
CA VAL A 337 21.63 10.51 -14.91
C VAL A 337 21.86 11.70 -15.84
N LEU A 338 21.05 12.73 -15.67
CA LEU A 338 21.19 14.01 -16.35
C LEU A 338 21.73 15.02 -15.34
N GLU A 339 22.84 15.68 -15.68
CA GLU A 339 23.39 16.73 -14.82
C GLU A 339 22.72 18.09 -15.07
N GLU A 340 23.14 19.08 -14.26
CA GLU A 340 22.63 20.46 -14.30
C GLU A 340 22.62 21.01 -15.73
N ALA A 341 21.50 21.65 -16.11
CA ALA A 341 21.28 22.33 -17.40
C ALA A 341 21.54 21.45 -18.64
N SER A 342 21.53 20.13 -18.48
CA SER A 342 21.61 19.22 -19.63
C SER A 342 20.31 19.24 -20.45
N HIS A 343 20.38 18.87 -21.73
CA HIS A 343 19.22 18.88 -22.61
C HIS A 343 19.07 17.57 -23.35
N VAL A 344 17.95 16.88 -23.11
CA VAL A 344 17.52 15.68 -23.82
C VAL A 344 16.27 16.01 -24.62
N GLY A 345 16.35 15.91 -25.94
CA GLY A 345 15.25 16.28 -26.83
C GLY A 345 14.38 15.09 -27.24
N ASN A 346 13.70 15.22 -28.38
CA ASN A 346 12.69 14.28 -28.81
C ASN A 346 13.26 12.97 -29.37
N PHE A 347 12.60 11.86 -29.04
CA PHE A 347 12.98 10.51 -29.44
C PHE A 347 14.39 10.13 -29.04
N VAL A 348 14.79 10.55 -27.83
CA VAL A 348 16.07 10.20 -27.22
C VAL A 348 15.84 9.23 -26.09
N GLU A 349 16.60 8.13 -26.09
CA GLU A 349 16.57 7.13 -25.02
C GLU A 349 17.95 7.06 -24.34
N LEU A 350 17.95 7.14 -22.99
CA LEU A 350 19.12 6.92 -22.15
C LEU A 350 18.94 5.68 -21.26
N LYS A 351 20.00 4.86 -21.13
CA LYS A 351 20.03 3.69 -20.25
C LYS A 351 21.39 3.56 -19.60
N LYS A 352 21.46 3.54 -18.25
CA LYS A 352 22.74 3.44 -17.51
C LYS A 352 23.79 4.41 -18.09
N SER A 353 23.38 5.65 -18.32
CA SER A 353 24.21 6.65 -18.99
C SER A 353 24.17 7.97 -18.25
N ARG A 354 25.28 8.67 -18.26
CA ARG A 354 25.44 9.99 -17.64
C ARG A 354 25.60 11.06 -18.72
N LEU A 355 24.73 12.05 -18.70
CA LEU A 355 24.83 13.24 -19.56
C LEU A 355 25.33 14.41 -18.70
N GLY A 356 26.56 14.85 -18.94
CA GLY A 356 27.24 15.84 -18.14
C GLY A 356 26.61 17.26 -18.21
N LYS A 357 27.02 18.12 -17.30
CA LYS A 357 26.52 19.50 -17.17
C LYS A 357 26.49 20.23 -18.50
N GLY A 358 25.29 20.73 -18.87
CA GLY A 358 25.11 21.49 -20.12
C GLY A 358 25.27 20.68 -21.41
N ALA A 359 25.46 19.37 -21.32
CA ALA A 359 25.54 18.50 -22.50
C ALA A 359 24.17 18.33 -23.15
N LYS A 360 24.15 18.08 -24.46
CA LYS A 360 22.91 18.02 -25.26
C LYS A 360 22.85 16.78 -26.12
N ALA A 361 21.68 16.12 -26.12
CA ALA A 361 21.29 15.03 -27.02
C ALA A 361 19.85 15.30 -27.47
N ASN A 362 19.68 16.00 -28.61
CA ASN A 362 18.39 16.63 -28.91
C ASN A 362 17.50 15.82 -29.83
N HIS A 363 18.02 14.86 -30.59
CA HIS A 363 17.23 14.23 -31.65
C HIS A 363 17.63 12.77 -31.90
N LEU A 364 16.62 11.85 -31.95
CA LEU A 364 16.73 10.50 -32.52
C LEU A 364 18.01 9.75 -32.09
N THR A 365 18.25 9.64 -30.78
CA THR A 365 19.53 9.16 -30.23
C THR A 365 19.30 8.08 -29.20
N TYR A 366 20.13 7.03 -29.22
CA TYR A 366 20.23 6.06 -28.14
C TYR A 366 21.60 6.15 -27.46
N LEU A 367 21.58 6.42 -26.15
CA LEU A 367 22.79 6.44 -25.31
C LEU A 367 22.66 5.34 -24.25
N GLY A 368 23.42 4.27 -24.42
CA GLY A 368 23.46 3.14 -23.50
C GLY A 368 24.86 2.94 -22.93
N ASP A 369 24.95 2.70 -21.61
CA ASP A 369 26.20 2.39 -20.89
C ASP A 369 27.35 3.38 -21.23
N SER A 370 27.04 4.69 -21.26
CA SER A 370 27.95 5.74 -21.75
C SER A 370 28.04 6.93 -20.81
N GLU A 371 29.21 7.58 -20.81
CA GLU A 371 29.47 8.83 -20.11
C GLU A 371 29.72 9.95 -21.13
N ILE A 372 28.87 10.97 -21.13
CA ILE A 372 28.95 12.12 -22.01
C ILE A 372 29.48 13.31 -21.20
N GLY A 373 30.63 13.87 -21.59
CA GLY A 373 31.25 14.96 -20.89
C GLY A 373 30.43 16.26 -20.91
N ALA A 374 30.73 17.17 -19.98
CA ALA A 374 30.04 18.45 -19.87
C ALA A 374 30.16 19.26 -21.17
N GLY A 375 29.09 19.98 -21.55
CA GLY A 375 29.04 20.83 -22.74
C GLY A 375 29.06 20.08 -24.07
N THR A 376 29.10 18.76 -24.08
CA THR A 376 29.11 17.96 -25.31
C THR A 376 27.76 18.07 -26.03
N ASN A 377 27.82 18.19 -27.36
CA ASN A 377 26.62 18.13 -28.19
C ASN A 377 26.62 16.83 -29.03
N ILE A 378 25.65 15.95 -28.76
CA ILE A 378 25.47 14.69 -29.50
C ILE A 378 24.64 14.94 -30.74
N GLY A 379 25.19 14.56 -31.90
CA GLY A 379 24.53 14.71 -33.21
C GLY A 379 23.30 13.76 -33.31
N ALA A 380 22.36 14.17 -34.16
CA ALA A 380 21.16 13.35 -34.43
C ALA A 380 21.53 11.98 -35.02
N GLY A 381 20.79 10.96 -34.66
CA GLY A 381 21.00 9.58 -35.14
C GLY A 381 22.18 8.85 -34.50
N THR A 382 22.74 9.37 -33.41
CA THR A 382 23.83 8.70 -32.68
C THR A 382 23.28 7.50 -31.90
N ILE A 383 23.93 6.34 -32.07
CA ILE A 383 23.61 5.10 -31.36
C ILE A 383 24.89 4.55 -30.75
N THR A 384 24.94 4.40 -29.42
CA THR A 384 26.02 3.70 -28.74
C THR A 384 25.80 2.19 -28.90
N CYS A 385 26.78 1.48 -29.47
CA CYS A 385 26.74 0.04 -29.68
C CYS A 385 27.24 -0.67 -28.41
N ASN A 386 26.36 -0.83 -27.42
CA ASN A 386 26.69 -1.40 -26.12
C ASN A 386 26.31 -2.88 -25.93
N TYR A 387 25.98 -3.57 -27.05
CA TYR A 387 25.61 -4.99 -27.05
C TYR A 387 26.02 -5.66 -28.35
N ASP A 388 26.76 -6.73 -28.27
CA ASP A 388 27.27 -7.50 -29.42
C ASP A 388 26.42 -8.73 -29.81
N GLY A 389 25.28 -8.92 -29.15
CA GLY A 389 24.42 -10.08 -29.30
C GLY A 389 24.63 -11.15 -28.22
N LYS A 390 25.70 -11.06 -27.42
CA LYS A 390 26.04 -11.99 -26.34
C LYS A 390 26.50 -11.28 -25.05
N HIS A 391 27.26 -10.20 -25.17
CA HIS A 391 27.85 -9.47 -24.04
C HIS A 391 27.41 -8.00 -24.07
N LYS A 392 27.28 -7.42 -22.87
CA LYS A 392 27.06 -5.99 -22.62
C LYS A 392 28.34 -5.36 -22.14
#